data_446df94a5051e4231e63d4ba60ce857a
#
_entry.id   446df94a5051e4231e63d4ba60ce857a
#
_cell.length_a   1.000
_cell.length_b   1.000
_cell.length_c   1.000
_cell.angle_alpha   90.00
_cell.angle_beta   90.00
_cell.angle_gamma   90.00
#
_symmetry.space_group_name_H-M   'P 1'
#
loop_
_entity.id
_entity.type
_entity.pdbx_description
1 polymer ?
#
loop_
_entity_poly.entity_id
_entity_poly.type
_entity_poly.pdbx_seq_one_letter_code
_entity_poly.pdbx_strand_id
1 'polypeptide(L)'
;MTARYRQPFNYVVDRAFAVALLHNCAVASALPVHPASTLFDSSLNESLAYDLDKAKKMFDDLKIVDYDGDGEREYMPDGSSPLDISLSLIVYADSTFKVSMANKIAADLTSIGIPVKVREMSWDNYQAALKGGRYDMYYGEVALPADFDLSALLKSGGALNYGGISTGTYADVISAYLAAPDTGRAAACRTMLQTISDTAPIVPVCFEKHCLYVHRGAVGGFSPTKYNIFRNITDWKISQA
;
A
#
# COMPACT_ATOMS: atom_id res chain seq x y z
N MET A 1 -2.21 -5.03 -16.99
CA MET A 1 -3.19 -5.77 -16.14
C MET A 1 -4.39 -4.89 -15.88
N THR A 2 -5.63 -5.33 -16.20
CA THR A 2 -6.83 -4.54 -15.95
C THR A 2 -7.16 -4.49 -14.45
N ALA A 3 -7.97 -3.49 -14.03
CA ALA A 3 -8.37 -3.31 -12.63
C ALA A 3 -8.91 -4.59 -11.98
N ARG A 4 -9.74 -5.34 -12.72
CA ARG A 4 -10.36 -6.59 -12.26
C ARG A 4 -9.34 -7.62 -11.72
N TYR A 5 -8.18 -7.75 -12.35
CA TYR A 5 -7.15 -8.71 -11.96
C TYR A 5 -6.28 -8.23 -10.79
N ARG A 6 -6.38 -6.96 -10.40
CA ARG A 6 -5.63 -6.41 -9.27
C ARG A 6 -6.38 -6.48 -7.94
N GLN A 7 -7.72 -6.57 -7.96
CA GLN A 7 -8.54 -6.59 -6.75
C GLN A 7 -8.14 -7.67 -5.73
N PRO A 8 -7.83 -8.94 -6.12
CA PRO A 8 -7.45 -9.97 -5.16
C PRO A 8 -6.24 -9.59 -4.30
N PHE A 9 -5.33 -8.76 -4.83
CA PHE A 9 -4.12 -8.34 -4.10
C PHE A 9 -4.40 -7.48 -2.86
N ASN A 10 -5.58 -6.88 -2.73
CA ASN A 10 -5.98 -6.19 -1.51
C ASN A 10 -6.01 -7.13 -0.29
N TYR A 11 -6.28 -8.42 -0.51
CA TYR A 11 -6.50 -9.43 0.53
C TYR A 11 -5.26 -10.27 0.86
N VAL A 12 -4.16 -10.11 0.11
CA VAL A 12 -2.91 -10.86 0.35
C VAL A 12 -1.88 -10.12 1.20
N VAL A 13 -2.19 -8.92 1.67
CA VAL A 13 -1.26 -8.13 2.47
C VAL A 13 -1.59 -8.25 3.95
N ASP A 14 -0.78 -8.99 4.69
CA ASP A 14 -0.86 -9.09 6.15
C ASP A 14 -0.32 -7.82 6.82
N ARG A 15 -1.23 -6.89 7.08
CA ARG A 15 -0.90 -5.59 7.68
C ARG A 15 -0.55 -5.70 9.16
N ALA A 16 -1.03 -6.73 9.85
CA ALA A 16 -0.66 -6.99 11.25
C ALA A 16 0.81 -7.44 11.33
N PHE A 17 1.25 -8.28 10.40
CA PHE A 17 2.66 -8.65 10.27
C PHE A 17 3.55 -7.42 10.01
N ALA A 18 3.13 -6.48 9.14
CA ALA A 18 3.85 -5.24 8.91
C ALA A 18 4.04 -4.41 10.19
N VAL A 19 2.97 -4.25 10.98
CA VAL A 19 3.02 -3.52 12.26
C VAL A 19 3.94 -4.21 13.26
N ALA A 20 3.91 -5.54 13.34
CA ALA A 20 4.78 -6.33 14.21
C ALA A 20 6.26 -6.18 13.82
N LEU A 21 6.59 -6.24 12.53
CA LEU A 21 7.95 -6.01 12.02
C LEU A 21 8.51 -4.62 12.40
N LEU A 22 7.66 -3.61 12.45
CA LEU A 22 8.00 -2.25 12.87
C LEU A 22 7.88 -2.04 14.39
N HIS A 23 7.86 -3.12 15.18
CA HIS A 23 7.78 -3.07 16.64
C HIS A 23 6.63 -2.17 17.17
N ASN A 24 5.48 -2.19 16.50
CA ASN A 24 4.32 -1.34 16.73
C ASN A 24 4.57 0.18 16.49
N CYS A 25 5.65 0.53 15.82
CA CYS A 25 5.90 1.90 15.35
C CYS A 25 5.21 2.20 14.00
N ALA A 26 4.11 1.53 13.72
CA ALA A 26 3.24 1.79 12.57
C ALA A 26 1.77 1.64 12.94
N VAL A 27 0.90 2.08 12.04
CA VAL A 27 -0.55 1.84 12.10
C VAL A 27 -0.96 1.18 10.78
N ALA A 28 -1.59 0.01 10.87
CA ALA A 28 -2.11 -0.70 9.71
C ALA A 28 -3.18 0.12 8.99
N SER A 29 -3.14 0.14 7.67
CA SER A 29 -4.20 0.73 6.86
C SER A 29 -4.27 0.07 5.48
N ALA A 30 -5.46 -0.33 5.08
CA ALA A 30 -5.75 -0.76 3.71
C ALA A 30 -6.12 0.42 2.79
N LEU A 31 -6.19 1.63 3.35
CA LEU A 31 -6.54 2.85 2.65
C LEU A 31 -5.35 3.83 2.65
N PRO A 32 -5.18 4.65 1.61
CA PRO A 32 -4.14 5.66 1.54
C PRO A 32 -4.52 6.93 2.32
N VAL A 33 -5.22 6.77 3.43
CA VAL A 33 -5.59 7.80 4.40
C VAL A 33 -5.25 7.29 5.79
N HIS A 34 -4.62 8.14 6.62
CA HIS A 34 -4.19 7.75 7.95
C HIS A 34 -5.39 7.44 8.86
N PRO A 35 -5.40 6.34 9.65
CA PRO A 35 -6.53 5.96 10.50
C PRO A 35 -6.96 7.00 11.55
N ALA A 36 -6.09 7.92 11.95
CA ALA A 36 -6.45 9.03 12.84
C ALA A 36 -7.12 10.21 12.12
N SER A 37 -7.27 10.19 10.81
CA SER A 37 -7.95 11.22 10.04
C SER A 37 -9.47 11.09 10.15
N THR A 38 -10.16 12.20 10.20
CA THR A 38 -11.64 12.25 10.10
C THR A 38 -12.17 11.80 8.73
N LEU A 39 -11.29 11.70 7.75
CA LEU A 39 -11.59 11.20 6.40
C LEU A 39 -11.44 9.69 6.26
N PHE A 40 -10.97 9.00 7.32
CA PHE A 40 -10.75 7.57 7.29
C PHE A 40 -12.07 6.80 7.34
N ASP A 41 -12.25 5.86 6.41
CA ASP A 41 -13.41 4.97 6.37
C ASP A 41 -13.04 3.62 6.98
N SER A 42 -13.38 3.43 8.26
CA SER A 42 -13.08 2.19 8.98
C SER A 42 -13.78 0.97 8.37
N SER A 43 -15.02 1.12 7.91
CA SER A 43 -15.78 0.01 7.34
C SER A 43 -15.19 -0.46 6.02
N LEU A 44 -14.76 0.46 5.16
CA LEU A 44 -14.06 0.13 3.93
C LEU A 44 -12.69 -0.51 4.22
N ASN A 45 -11.95 0.02 5.19
CA ASN A 45 -10.67 -0.55 5.62
C ASN A 45 -10.82 -2.00 6.12
N GLU A 46 -11.83 -2.27 6.95
CA GLU A 46 -12.13 -3.62 7.47
C GLU A 46 -12.54 -4.59 6.37
N SER A 47 -13.26 -4.11 5.35
CA SER A 47 -13.68 -4.93 4.21
C SER A 47 -12.51 -5.45 3.36
N LEU A 48 -11.34 -4.82 3.48
CA LEU A 48 -10.07 -5.15 2.81
C LEU A 48 -9.07 -5.86 3.75
N ALA A 49 -9.56 -6.49 4.81
CA ALA A 49 -8.73 -7.26 5.73
C ALA A 49 -8.01 -8.41 5.00
N TYR A 50 -6.86 -8.82 5.54
CA TYR A 50 -6.09 -9.96 5.05
C TYR A 50 -6.94 -11.24 5.07
N ASP A 51 -7.09 -11.87 3.90
CA ASP A 51 -7.92 -13.06 3.70
C ASP A 51 -7.49 -13.80 2.43
N LEU A 52 -6.64 -14.81 2.59
CA LEU A 52 -6.13 -15.59 1.47
C LEU A 52 -7.21 -16.46 0.80
N ASP A 53 -8.19 -16.94 1.55
CA ASP A 53 -9.28 -17.75 0.99
C ASP A 53 -10.16 -16.88 0.08
N LYS A 54 -10.42 -15.63 0.50
CA LYS A 54 -11.12 -14.66 -0.33
C LYS A 54 -10.33 -14.31 -1.58
N ALA A 55 -9.02 -14.07 -1.45
CA ALA A 55 -8.14 -13.80 -2.60
C ALA A 55 -8.16 -14.98 -3.59
N LYS A 56 -8.01 -16.21 -3.09
CA LYS A 56 -8.06 -17.44 -3.87
C LYS A 56 -9.37 -17.56 -4.65
N LYS A 57 -10.49 -17.38 -3.97
CA LYS A 57 -11.81 -17.42 -4.60
C LYS A 57 -11.96 -16.35 -5.70
N MET A 58 -11.44 -15.14 -5.46
CA MET A 58 -11.48 -14.08 -6.47
C MET A 58 -10.66 -14.43 -7.72
N PHE A 59 -9.50 -15.11 -7.55
CA PHE A 59 -8.74 -15.64 -8.68
C PHE A 59 -9.53 -16.72 -9.43
N ASP A 60 -10.23 -17.64 -8.72
CA ASP A 60 -11.10 -18.65 -9.32
C ASP A 60 -12.21 -18.00 -10.16
N ASP A 61 -12.87 -16.96 -9.65
CA ASP A 61 -13.91 -16.20 -10.33
C ASP A 61 -13.37 -15.49 -11.60
N LEU A 62 -12.08 -15.17 -11.62
CA LEU A 62 -11.37 -14.58 -12.77
C LEU A 62 -10.87 -15.62 -13.78
N LYS A 63 -11.12 -16.90 -13.55
CA LYS A 63 -10.60 -18.02 -14.35
C LYS A 63 -9.06 -18.10 -14.32
N ILE A 64 -8.49 -17.70 -13.21
CA ILE A 64 -7.09 -17.93 -12.87
C ILE A 64 -7.09 -19.12 -11.91
N VAL A 65 -6.96 -20.32 -12.45
CA VAL A 65 -7.04 -21.59 -11.71
C VAL A 65 -5.93 -22.52 -12.18
N ASP A 66 -5.61 -23.50 -11.35
CA ASP A 66 -4.69 -24.59 -11.70
C ASP A 66 -5.40 -25.53 -12.68
N TYR A 67 -5.04 -25.47 -13.96
CA TYR A 67 -5.66 -26.25 -15.02
C TYR A 67 -5.00 -27.61 -15.23
N ASP A 68 -3.71 -27.76 -14.89
CA ASP A 68 -2.95 -28.99 -15.12
C ASP A 68 -2.66 -29.79 -13.85
N GLY A 69 -2.94 -29.23 -12.67
CA GLY A 69 -2.83 -29.91 -11.38
C GLY A 69 -1.44 -29.87 -10.77
N ASP A 70 -0.58 -28.95 -11.19
CA ASP A 70 0.78 -28.79 -10.66
C ASP A 70 0.86 -27.95 -9.39
N GLY A 71 -0.25 -27.29 -9.01
CA GLY A 71 -0.38 -26.44 -7.81
C GLY A 71 -0.16 -24.96 -8.11
N GLU A 72 0.25 -24.59 -9.30
CA GLU A 72 0.34 -23.22 -9.79
C GLU A 72 -0.91 -22.86 -10.59
N ARG A 73 -1.18 -21.59 -10.74
CA ARG A 73 -2.39 -21.10 -11.42
C ARG A 73 -2.03 -20.52 -12.78
N GLU A 74 -2.79 -20.85 -13.77
CA GLU A 74 -2.70 -20.30 -15.12
C GLU A 74 -3.83 -19.31 -15.39
N TYR A 75 -3.58 -18.46 -16.34
CA TYR A 75 -4.57 -17.62 -16.96
C TYR A 75 -4.94 -18.20 -18.33
N MET A 76 -6.22 -18.47 -18.54
CA MET A 76 -6.72 -18.94 -19.85
C MET A 76 -7.54 -17.84 -20.52
N PRO A 77 -6.96 -17.10 -21.48
CA PRO A 77 -7.75 -16.22 -22.35
C PRO A 77 -8.75 -17.02 -23.18
N ASP A 78 -9.89 -16.42 -23.51
CA ASP A 78 -10.95 -17.07 -24.27
C ASP A 78 -10.40 -17.77 -25.54
N GLY A 79 -10.62 -19.08 -25.63
CA GLY A 79 -10.24 -19.90 -26.80
C GLY A 79 -8.75 -20.18 -26.95
N SER A 80 -7.94 -19.94 -25.95
CA SER A 80 -6.49 -20.21 -25.96
C SER A 80 -6.09 -21.33 -25.00
N SER A 81 -4.82 -21.73 -25.07
CA SER A 81 -4.20 -22.61 -24.06
C SER A 81 -3.96 -21.84 -22.76
N PRO A 82 -3.93 -22.53 -21.60
CA PRO A 82 -3.50 -21.94 -20.34
C PRO A 82 -2.12 -21.30 -20.46
N LEU A 83 -1.92 -20.19 -19.77
CA LEU A 83 -0.66 -19.45 -19.72
C LEU A 83 -0.22 -19.38 -18.27
N ASP A 84 0.99 -19.86 -18.00
CA ASP A 84 1.61 -19.82 -16.67
C ASP A 84 1.70 -18.39 -16.16
N ILE A 85 1.37 -18.20 -14.89
CA ILE A 85 1.51 -16.93 -14.20
C ILE A 85 2.77 -16.98 -13.33
N SER A 86 3.71 -16.11 -13.61
CA SER A 86 4.88 -15.89 -12.74
C SER A 86 5.10 -14.39 -12.59
N LEU A 87 5.02 -13.89 -11.35
CA LEU A 87 5.13 -12.47 -11.07
C LEU A 87 6.49 -12.13 -10.47
N SER A 88 6.99 -10.94 -10.77
CA SER A 88 8.17 -10.36 -10.12
C SER A 88 7.75 -9.22 -9.18
N LEU A 89 8.27 -9.26 -7.94
CA LEU A 89 8.11 -8.20 -6.96
C LEU A 89 9.48 -7.59 -6.66
N ILE A 90 9.72 -6.36 -7.11
CA ILE A 90 10.97 -5.67 -6.84
C ILE A 90 10.91 -4.90 -5.52
N VAL A 91 12.03 -4.90 -4.79
CA VAL A 91 12.18 -4.23 -3.49
C VAL A 91 13.59 -3.68 -3.31
N TYR A 92 13.72 -2.58 -2.57
CA TYR A 92 15.01 -2.01 -2.17
C TYR A 92 15.66 -2.87 -1.09
N ALA A 93 16.89 -3.37 -1.37
CA ALA A 93 17.56 -4.39 -0.57
C ALA A 93 17.97 -3.92 0.84
N ASP A 94 18.35 -2.65 1.03
CA ASP A 94 18.86 -2.16 2.30
C ASP A 94 17.76 -1.88 3.34
N SER A 95 16.51 -2.09 2.99
CA SER A 95 15.38 -1.98 3.92
C SER A 95 14.90 -3.36 4.37
N THR A 96 15.41 -3.84 5.50
CA THR A 96 15.05 -5.14 6.08
C THR A 96 13.53 -5.31 6.23
N PHE A 97 12.82 -4.25 6.65
CA PHE A 97 11.37 -4.24 6.75
C PHE A 97 10.70 -4.50 5.38
N LYS A 98 11.10 -3.74 4.34
CA LYS A 98 10.50 -3.87 3.01
C LYS A 98 10.79 -5.22 2.37
N VAL A 99 12.00 -5.74 2.56
CA VAL A 99 12.39 -7.08 2.10
C VAL A 99 11.56 -8.15 2.80
N SER A 100 11.40 -8.07 4.14
CA SER A 100 10.58 -9.04 4.89
C SER A 100 9.11 -9.00 4.46
N MET A 101 8.55 -7.81 4.22
CA MET A 101 7.18 -7.68 3.71
C MET A 101 7.02 -8.22 2.29
N ALA A 102 7.98 -7.94 1.40
CA ALA A 102 7.96 -8.46 0.03
C ALA A 102 8.00 -10.00 0.02
N ASN A 103 8.85 -10.60 0.85
CA ASN A 103 8.94 -12.05 1.01
C ASN A 103 7.65 -12.65 1.60
N LYS A 104 7.02 -11.99 2.58
CA LYS A 104 5.72 -12.43 3.13
C LYS A 104 4.63 -12.41 2.06
N ILE A 105 4.50 -11.31 1.30
CA ILE A 105 3.53 -11.19 0.20
C ILE A 105 3.78 -12.26 -0.86
N ALA A 106 5.04 -12.49 -1.24
CA ALA A 106 5.40 -13.52 -2.20
C ALA A 106 5.04 -14.92 -1.71
N ALA A 107 5.34 -15.25 -0.44
CA ALA A 107 4.99 -16.53 0.17
C ALA A 107 3.47 -16.74 0.20
N ASP A 108 2.70 -15.70 0.58
CA ASP A 108 1.25 -15.77 0.63
C ASP A 108 0.62 -15.99 -0.74
N LEU A 109 1.08 -15.26 -1.77
CA LEU A 109 0.62 -15.44 -3.14
C LEU A 109 0.98 -16.83 -3.67
N THR A 110 2.22 -17.30 -3.43
CA THR A 110 2.66 -18.64 -3.83
C THR A 110 1.83 -19.72 -3.15
N SER A 111 1.45 -19.53 -1.87
CA SER A 111 0.63 -20.50 -1.13
C SER A 111 -0.78 -20.68 -1.71
N ILE A 112 -1.27 -19.72 -2.47
CA ILE A 112 -2.56 -19.80 -3.18
C ILE A 112 -2.40 -20.04 -4.69
N GLY A 113 -1.21 -20.49 -5.12
CA GLY A 113 -0.93 -20.89 -6.49
C GLY A 113 -0.50 -19.76 -7.43
N ILE A 114 -0.09 -18.60 -6.92
CA ILE A 114 0.48 -17.51 -7.75
C ILE A 114 1.98 -17.39 -7.45
N PRO A 115 2.88 -17.96 -8.24
CA PRO A 115 4.32 -17.87 -8.03
C PRO A 115 4.81 -16.42 -8.11
N VAL A 116 5.58 -15.99 -7.11
CA VAL A 116 6.16 -14.65 -7.05
C VAL A 116 7.65 -14.70 -6.76
N LYS A 117 8.44 -14.11 -7.63
CA LYS A 117 9.88 -13.95 -7.45
C LYS A 117 10.20 -12.59 -6.87
N VAL A 118 10.68 -12.55 -5.63
CA VAL A 118 11.21 -11.32 -5.03
C VAL A 118 12.58 -11.00 -5.62
N ARG A 119 12.78 -9.75 -6.04
CA ARG A 119 14.02 -9.24 -6.60
C ARG A 119 14.50 -8.07 -5.75
N GLU A 120 15.44 -8.37 -4.86
CA GLU A 120 16.12 -7.37 -4.06
C GLU A 120 17.11 -6.59 -4.91
N MET A 121 17.07 -5.26 -4.85
CA MET A 121 17.85 -4.38 -5.70
C MET A 121 18.54 -3.29 -4.91
N SER A 122 19.74 -2.88 -5.34
CA SER A 122 20.34 -1.62 -4.91
C SER A 122 19.43 -0.45 -5.28
N TRP A 123 19.55 0.68 -4.58
CA TRP A 123 18.71 1.86 -4.82
C TRP A 123 18.68 2.31 -6.29
N ASP A 124 19.87 2.41 -6.92
CA ASP A 124 19.97 2.84 -8.32
C ASP A 124 19.28 1.87 -9.28
N ASN A 125 19.46 0.56 -9.07
CA ASN A 125 18.81 -0.47 -9.88
C ASN A 125 17.30 -0.49 -9.66
N TYR A 126 16.85 -0.32 -8.42
CA TYR A 126 15.43 -0.24 -8.07
C TYR A 126 14.77 0.97 -8.76
N GLN A 127 15.38 2.16 -8.66
CA GLN A 127 14.88 3.34 -9.35
C GLN A 127 14.88 3.20 -10.88
N ALA A 128 15.93 2.61 -11.45
CA ALA A 128 16.00 2.36 -12.89
C ALA A 128 14.93 1.35 -13.35
N ALA A 129 14.63 0.32 -12.53
CA ALA A 129 13.56 -0.64 -12.79
C ALA A 129 12.18 0.04 -12.72
N LEU A 130 11.93 0.88 -11.70
CA LEU A 130 10.69 1.65 -11.58
C LEU A 130 10.45 2.53 -12.80
N LYS A 131 11.44 3.33 -13.19
CA LYS A 131 11.36 4.21 -14.37
C LYS A 131 11.21 3.45 -15.69
N GLY A 132 11.81 2.27 -15.77
CA GLY A 132 11.77 1.42 -16.96
C GLY A 132 10.58 0.45 -17.01
N GLY A 133 9.72 0.39 -15.99
CA GLY A 133 8.57 -0.52 -15.95
C GLY A 133 8.95 -2.01 -15.99
N ARG A 134 10.13 -2.38 -15.47
CA ARG A 134 10.65 -3.77 -15.55
C ARG A 134 10.31 -4.59 -14.29
N TYR A 135 9.05 -4.68 -13.97
CA TYR A 135 8.49 -5.43 -12.83
C TYR A 135 7.00 -5.65 -13.04
N ASP A 136 6.42 -6.59 -12.33
CA ASP A 136 4.97 -6.78 -12.23
C ASP A 136 4.43 -6.06 -11.00
N MET A 137 5.16 -6.11 -9.89
CA MET A 137 4.87 -5.43 -8.64
C MET A 137 6.13 -4.76 -8.08
N TYR A 138 5.94 -3.71 -7.30
CA TYR A 138 7.01 -3.12 -6.49
C TYR A 138 6.53 -2.81 -5.09
N TYR A 139 7.41 -2.96 -4.11
CA TYR A 139 7.17 -2.53 -2.74
C TYR A 139 7.87 -1.19 -2.50
N GLY A 140 7.11 -0.14 -2.26
CA GLY A 140 7.61 1.22 -2.11
C GLY A 140 7.08 1.91 -0.85
N GLU A 141 7.62 3.09 -0.62
CA GLU A 141 7.22 4.01 0.43
C GLU A 141 7.08 5.41 -0.16
N VAL A 142 6.10 6.16 0.32
CA VAL A 142 5.85 7.53 -0.13
C VAL A 142 5.41 8.39 1.04
N ALA A 143 5.90 9.63 1.08
CA ALA A 143 5.38 10.65 1.98
C ALA A 143 4.13 11.27 1.34
N LEU A 144 2.96 10.98 1.90
CA LEU A 144 1.72 11.63 1.48
C LEU A 144 1.62 13.04 2.08
N PRO A 145 1.08 14.00 1.33
CA PRO A 145 0.76 15.32 1.88
C PRO A 145 -0.37 15.23 2.92
N ALA A 146 -0.55 16.31 3.70
CA ALA A 146 -1.50 16.32 4.82
C ALA A 146 -2.97 16.15 4.39
N ASP A 147 -3.29 16.49 3.16
CA ASP A 147 -4.62 16.35 2.54
C ASP A 147 -4.79 15.01 1.81
N PHE A 148 -3.80 14.11 1.90
CA PHE A 148 -3.81 12.82 1.20
C PHE A 148 -4.00 12.92 -0.33
N ASP A 149 -3.48 13.97 -0.96
CA ASP A 149 -3.47 14.08 -2.42
C ASP A 149 -2.66 12.94 -3.04
N LEU A 150 -3.30 12.14 -3.87
CA LEU A 150 -2.72 10.98 -4.56
C LEU A 150 -2.35 11.29 -6.01
N SER A 151 -2.39 12.56 -6.43
CA SER A 151 -2.13 12.97 -7.82
C SER A 151 -0.76 12.50 -8.32
N ALA A 152 0.27 12.58 -7.47
CA ALA A 152 1.62 12.15 -7.84
C ALA A 152 1.69 10.65 -8.17
N LEU A 153 0.88 9.83 -7.53
CA LEU A 153 0.86 8.37 -7.68
C LEU A 153 -0.07 7.88 -8.79
N LEU A 154 -1.25 8.51 -8.93
CA LEU A 154 -2.37 7.93 -9.66
C LEU A 154 -2.85 8.77 -10.86
N LYS A 155 -2.34 9.98 -11.07
CA LYS A 155 -2.64 10.74 -12.29
C LYS A 155 -1.62 10.46 -13.38
N SER A 156 -2.07 10.51 -14.64
CA SER A 156 -1.17 10.47 -15.80
C SER A 156 -0.11 11.56 -15.70
N GLY A 157 1.15 11.21 -15.90
CA GLY A 157 2.28 12.13 -15.74
C GLY A 157 2.65 12.46 -14.29
N GLY A 158 2.02 11.85 -13.29
CA GLY A 158 2.40 12.00 -11.89
C GLY A 158 3.83 11.53 -11.64
N ALA A 159 4.58 12.29 -10.84
CA ALA A 159 6.02 12.06 -10.62
C ALA A 159 6.36 10.67 -10.03
N LEU A 160 5.40 10.05 -9.35
CA LEU A 160 5.52 8.72 -8.72
C LEU A 160 4.60 7.69 -9.38
N ASN A 161 4.02 8.01 -10.54
CA ASN A 161 3.15 7.09 -11.27
C ASN A 161 3.97 6.01 -12.01
N TYR A 162 4.70 5.23 -11.25
CA TYR A 162 5.49 4.12 -11.80
C TYR A 162 4.60 2.97 -12.33
N GLY A 163 3.37 2.86 -11.86
CA GLY A 163 2.38 1.89 -12.38
C GLY A 163 1.87 2.19 -13.79
N GLY A 164 2.31 3.29 -14.43
CA GLY A 164 1.93 3.65 -15.79
C GLY A 164 0.44 3.95 -15.95
N ILE A 165 -0.20 4.47 -14.91
CA ILE A 165 -1.63 4.79 -14.93
C ILE A 165 -1.88 5.94 -15.91
N SER A 166 -2.74 5.70 -16.90
CA SER A 166 -3.08 6.67 -17.95
C SER A 166 -4.58 6.99 -18.03
N THR A 167 -5.41 6.29 -17.22
CA THR A 167 -6.87 6.48 -17.24
C THR A 167 -7.28 7.76 -16.52
N GLY A 168 -8.34 8.44 -17.01
CA GLY A 168 -8.94 9.60 -16.35
C GLY A 168 -9.63 9.30 -15.02
N THR A 169 -10.03 8.04 -14.79
CA THR A 169 -10.84 7.64 -13.63
C THR A 169 -10.27 8.12 -12.29
N TYR A 170 -8.97 7.93 -12.07
CA TYR A 170 -8.34 8.39 -10.81
C TYR A 170 -8.16 9.91 -10.79
N ALA A 171 -7.84 10.52 -11.93
CA ALA A 171 -7.71 11.96 -12.05
C ALA A 171 -9.02 12.66 -11.67
N ASP A 172 -10.16 12.13 -12.11
CA ASP A 172 -11.48 12.69 -11.87
C ASP A 172 -11.87 12.62 -10.40
N VAL A 173 -11.75 11.44 -9.75
CA VAL A 173 -12.12 11.29 -8.34
C VAL A 173 -11.17 12.03 -7.39
N ILE A 174 -9.85 12.08 -7.70
CA ILE A 174 -8.90 12.87 -6.93
C ILE A 174 -9.18 14.36 -7.08
N SER A 175 -9.44 14.84 -8.30
CA SER A 175 -9.76 16.25 -8.53
C SER A 175 -11.07 16.66 -7.85
N ALA A 176 -12.10 15.81 -7.89
CA ALA A 176 -13.36 16.03 -7.19
C ALA A 176 -13.15 16.10 -5.67
N TYR A 177 -12.32 15.23 -5.11
CA TYR A 177 -11.96 15.25 -3.69
C TYR A 177 -11.24 16.54 -3.29
N LEU A 178 -10.21 16.93 -4.05
CA LEU A 178 -9.41 18.13 -3.74
C LEU A 178 -10.21 19.43 -3.89
N ALA A 179 -11.15 19.48 -4.83
CA ALA A 179 -12.02 20.63 -5.06
C ALA A 179 -13.24 20.67 -4.13
N ALA A 180 -13.51 19.61 -3.38
CA ALA A 180 -14.71 19.53 -2.54
C ALA A 180 -14.66 20.55 -1.38
N PRO A 181 -15.76 21.27 -1.11
CA PRO A 181 -15.88 22.10 0.08
C PRO A 181 -15.88 21.23 1.34
N ASP A 182 -15.60 21.82 2.49
CA ASP A 182 -15.48 21.08 3.75
C ASP A 182 -16.71 20.22 4.07
N THR A 183 -17.91 20.71 3.76
CA THR A 183 -19.19 19.98 3.96
C THR A 183 -19.33 18.75 3.06
N GLY A 184 -18.66 18.71 1.91
CA GLY A 184 -18.69 17.61 0.94
C GLY A 184 -17.42 16.74 0.91
N ARG A 185 -16.35 17.20 1.57
CA ARG A 185 -15.02 16.57 1.47
C ARG A 185 -15.00 15.11 1.91
N ALA A 186 -15.68 14.77 2.98
CA ALA A 186 -15.75 13.39 3.46
C ALA A 186 -16.41 12.45 2.44
N ALA A 187 -17.51 12.90 1.81
CA ALA A 187 -18.20 12.10 0.79
C ALA A 187 -17.33 11.93 -0.47
N ALA A 188 -16.67 12.99 -0.94
CA ALA A 188 -15.78 12.93 -2.08
C ALA A 188 -14.55 12.05 -1.79
N CYS A 189 -13.98 12.13 -0.58
CA CYS A 189 -12.91 11.24 -0.14
C CYS A 189 -13.36 9.79 -0.17
N ARG A 190 -14.53 9.46 0.37
CA ARG A 190 -15.09 8.12 0.34
C ARG A 190 -15.22 7.58 -1.09
N THR A 191 -15.72 8.38 -2.03
CA THR A 191 -15.81 7.99 -3.44
C THR A 191 -14.44 7.70 -4.04
N MET A 192 -13.44 8.53 -3.74
CA MET A 192 -12.06 8.32 -4.17
C MET A 192 -11.51 7.01 -3.60
N LEU A 193 -11.66 6.79 -2.30
CA LEU A 193 -11.17 5.59 -1.61
C LEU A 193 -11.85 4.32 -2.13
N GLN A 194 -13.18 4.35 -2.36
CA GLN A 194 -13.91 3.23 -2.94
C GLN A 194 -13.39 2.90 -4.34
N THR A 195 -13.21 3.91 -5.20
CA THR A 195 -12.68 3.71 -6.56
C THR A 195 -11.28 3.07 -6.53
N ILE A 196 -10.40 3.51 -5.62
CA ILE A 196 -9.05 2.95 -5.44
C ILE A 196 -9.14 1.51 -4.95
N SER A 197 -9.98 1.22 -3.97
CA SER A 197 -10.15 -0.13 -3.42
C SER A 197 -10.71 -1.11 -4.45
N ASP A 198 -11.68 -0.67 -5.25
CA ASP A 198 -12.32 -1.49 -6.28
C ASP A 198 -11.40 -1.80 -7.46
N THR A 199 -10.37 -1.00 -7.68
CA THR A 199 -9.49 -1.12 -8.83
C THR A 199 -8.05 -1.50 -8.47
N ALA A 200 -7.69 -1.39 -7.19
CA ALA A 200 -6.38 -1.72 -6.62
C ALA A 200 -5.17 -1.25 -7.45
N PRO A 201 -5.06 0.05 -7.82
CA PRO A 201 -3.88 0.57 -8.48
C PRO A 201 -2.66 0.59 -7.55
N ILE A 202 -2.92 0.72 -6.27
CA ILE A 202 -2.01 0.60 -5.13
C ILE A 202 -2.68 -0.21 -4.04
N VAL A 203 -1.89 -0.93 -3.26
CA VAL A 203 -2.35 -1.67 -2.07
C VAL A 203 -1.62 -1.12 -0.85
N PRO A 204 -2.25 -0.24 -0.06
CA PRO A 204 -1.64 0.33 1.14
C PRO A 204 -1.36 -0.74 2.19
N VAL A 205 -0.28 -0.57 2.95
CA VAL A 205 0.17 -1.51 3.98
C VAL A 205 0.02 -0.91 5.38
N CYS A 206 0.73 0.18 5.65
CA CYS A 206 0.72 0.85 6.94
C CYS A 206 1.20 2.30 6.80
N PHE A 207 0.94 3.08 7.83
CA PHE A 207 1.56 4.37 8.06
C PHE A 207 2.59 4.24 9.19
N GLU A 208 3.84 4.59 8.92
CA GLU A 208 4.88 4.62 9.95
C GLU A 208 4.66 5.77 10.92
N LYS A 209 4.87 5.50 12.21
CA LYS A 209 4.84 6.51 13.26
C LYS A 209 6.22 7.17 13.36
N HIS A 210 6.23 8.48 13.48
CA HIS A 210 7.45 9.17 13.86
C HIS A 210 7.70 8.97 15.36
N CYS A 211 8.87 8.42 15.71
CA CYS A 211 9.27 8.18 17.10
C CYS A 211 10.27 9.25 17.55
N LEU A 212 10.01 9.85 18.69
CA LEU A 212 10.96 10.72 19.39
C LEU A 212 11.51 9.97 20.61
N TYR A 213 12.81 9.79 20.65
CA TYR A 213 13.49 9.18 21.78
C TYR A 213 14.01 10.30 22.71
N VAL A 214 13.61 10.25 23.96
CA VAL A 214 14.10 11.16 25.02
C VAL A 214 14.63 10.35 26.17
N HIS A 215 15.62 10.89 26.88
CA HIS A 215 16.13 10.26 28.10
C HIS A 215 15.02 10.20 29.16
N ARG A 216 14.80 9.01 29.71
CA ARG A 216 13.74 8.78 30.70
C ARG A 216 13.89 9.70 31.90
N GLY A 217 12.87 10.47 32.20
CA GLY A 217 12.83 11.38 33.33
C GLY A 217 13.52 12.74 33.09
N ALA A 218 14.24 12.93 31.98
CA ALA A 218 14.92 14.19 31.71
C ALA A 218 13.96 15.31 31.24
N VAL A 219 12.95 14.95 30.49
CA VAL A 219 11.97 15.91 29.96
C VAL A 219 10.55 15.40 30.20
N GLY A 220 9.74 16.20 30.87
CA GLY A 220 8.29 15.95 31.04
C GLY A 220 7.45 17.04 30.39
N GLY A 221 6.16 16.74 30.16
CA GLY A 221 5.21 17.70 29.60
C GLY A 221 5.39 18.01 28.11
N PHE A 222 6.22 17.24 27.38
CA PHE A 222 6.39 17.44 25.95
C PHE A 222 5.26 16.82 25.14
N SER A 223 4.84 17.51 24.07
CA SER A 223 3.78 17.06 23.15
C SER A 223 4.22 17.29 21.71
N PRO A 224 5.22 16.54 21.22
CA PRO A 224 5.77 16.72 19.88
C PRO A 224 4.75 16.39 18.81
N THR A 225 4.90 17.03 17.64
CA THR A 225 4.18 16.66 16.42
C THR A 225 5.17 16.28 15.34
N LYS A 226 4.70 15.62 14.27
CA LYS A 226 5.51 15.30 13.10
C LYS A 226 6.26 16.52 12.52
N TYR A 227 5.64 17.69 12.57
CA TYR A 227 6.16 18.91 11.94
C TYR A 227 6.88 19.84 12.92
N ASN A 228 6.68 19.65 14.24
CA ASN A 228 7.31 20.46 15.28
C ASN A 228 7.59 19.62 16.52
N ILE A 229 8.83 19.15 16.64
CA ILE A 229 9.29 18.37 17.79
C ILE A 229 9.38 19.21 19.05
N PHE A 230 9.53 20.55 18.93
CA PHE A 230 9.64 21.50 20.03
C PHE A 230 8.31 22.18 20.36
N ARG A 231 7.19 21.61 19.93
CA ARG A 231 5.87 22.16 20.27
C ARG A 231 5.74 22.29 21.80
N ASN A 232 5.27 23.45 22.25
CA ASN A 232 5.10 23.80 23.66
C ASN A 232 6.40 23.66 24.49
N ILE A 233 7.55 24.00 23.93
CA ILE A 233 8.85 23.93 24.60
C ILE A 233 8.88 24.74 25.90
N THR A 234 8.08 25.83 25.98
CA THR A 234 7.94 26.67 27.20
C THR A 234 7.27 25.92 28.34
N ASP A 235 6.53 24.86 28.08
CA ASP A 235 5.78 24.08 29.06
C ASP A 235 6.57 22.84 29.50
N TRP A 236 7.74 22.59 28.90
CA TRP A 236 8.56 21.44 29.23
C TRP A 236 9.16 21.55 30.63
N LYS A 237 9.09 20.45 31.35
CA LYS A 237 9.72 20.30 32.66
C LYS A 237 11.03 19.54 32.49
N ILE A 238 12.14 20.20 32.66
CA ILE A 238 13.47 19.58 32.58
C ILE A 238 13.89 19.21 34.00
N SER A 239 14.12 17.92 34.23
CA SER A 239 14.66 17.40 35.48
C SER A 239 16.17 17.22 35.31
N GLN A 240 16.97 17.87 36.16
CA GLN A 240 18.39 17.56 36.24
C GLN A 240 18.52 16.20 36.92
N ALA A 241 19.25 15.26 36.28
CA ALA A 241 19.60 13.98 36.87
C ALA A 241 20.62 14.14 37.97
#